data_bcbc80cc84845e5eb8ce5f98ad8cd2d1
#
_entry.id   bcbc80cc84845e5eb8ce5f98ad8cd2d1
#
_cell.length_a   1.000
_cell.length_b   1.000
_cell.length_c   1.000
_cell.angle_alpha   90.00
_cell.angle_beta   90.00
_cell.angle_gamma   90.00
#
_symmetry.space_group_name_H-M   'P 1'
#
loop_
_entity.id
_entity.type
_entity.pdbx_description
1 polymer ?
#
loop_
_entity_poly.entity_id
_entity_poly.type
_entity_poly.pdbx_seq_one_letter_code
_entity_poly.pdbx_strand_id
1 'polypeptide(L)'
;MMDSEKTIGATDRHRTRRALQRAIIAFFTLTVALLLVLYLTAPSIYVDALMLDPEPTNSHPLAINLFLVALLIFIATLCVGVLRRWRWLFWLAMIAFLVAPLEIPAGILQLLNVFPIQQPAWYVLLRMATAIVECALGVWMLLTWRRCGVWAEGRARRAV
;
A
#
# COMPACT_ATOMS: atom_id res chain seq x y z
N MET A 1 -22.21 5.68 37.47
CA MET A 1 -22.63 5.96 36.07
C MET A 1 -21.49 6.40 35.17
N MET A 2 -20.39 6.94 35.70
CA MET A 2 -19.19 7.39 34.96
C MET A 2 -18.22 6.30 34.46
N ASP A 3 -18.30 5.07 34.98
CA ASP A 3 -17.41 3.97 34.58
C ASP A 3 -17.86 3.22 33.31
N SER A 4 -19.17 3.18 33.03
CA SER A 4 -19.69 2.53 31.80
C SER A 4 -19.27 3.26 30.52
N GLU A 5 -19.16 4.58 30.54
CA GLU A 5 -18.81 5.39 29.35
C GLU A 5 -17.32 5.24 28.97
N LYS A 6 -16.44 5.05 29.98
CA LYS A 6 -15.00 4.81 29.78
C LYS A 6 -14.71 3.43 29.16
N THR A 7 -15.49 2.43 29.53
CA THR A 7 -15.33 1.04 29.02
C THR A 7 -15.79 0.93 27.57
N ILE A 8 -16.86 1.60 27.16
CA ILE A 8 -17.36 1.60 25.78
C ILE A 8 -16.34 2.24 24.83
N GLY A 9 -15.74 3.37 25.22
CA GLY A 9 -14.72 4.04 24.40
C GLY A 9 -13.39 3.26 24.25
N ALA A 10 -13.05 2.41 25.22
CA ALA A 10 -11.85 1.56 25.14
C ALA A 10 -12.05 0.38 24.17
N THR A 11 -13.22 -0.25 24.21
CA THR A 11 -13.59 -1.38 23.34
C THR A 11 -13.66 -0.98 21.88
N ASP A 12 -14.21 0.18 21.56
CA ASP A 12 -14.31 0.71 20.20
C ASP A 12 -12.93 1.04 19.61
N ARG A 13 -12.01 1.57 20.40
CA ARG A 13 -10.63 1.83 19.96
C ARG A 13 -9.89 0.55 19.59
N HIS A 14 -10.05 -0.50 20.39
CA HIS A 14 -9.44 -1.81 20.11
C HIS A 14 -10.01 -2.44 18.83
N ARG A 15 -11.30 -2.28 18.58
CA ARG A 15 -11.96 -2.76 17.35
C ARG A 15 -11.44 -2.02 16.11
N THR A 16 -11.45 -0.70 16.14
CA THR A 16 -10.97 0.15 15.03
C THR A 16 -9.52 -0.15 14.69
N ARG A 17 -8.68 -0.31 15.70
CA ARG A 17 -7.27 -0.64 15.52
C ARG A 17 -7.05 -1.99 14.85
N ARG A 18 -7.74 -3.05 15.31
CA ARG A 18 -7.66 -4.38 14.71
C ARG A 18 -8.18 -4.38 13.28
N ALA A 19 -9.24 -3.64 13.01
CA ALA A 19 -9.78 -3.47 11.68
C ALA A 19 -8.78 -2.80 10.74
N LEU A 20 -8.15 -1.71 11.16
CA LEU A 20 -7.15 -0.99 10.39
C LEU A 20 -5.92 -1.89 10.09
N GLN A 21 -5.38 -2.58 11.09
CA GLN A 21 -4.25 -3.49 10.88
C GLN A 21 -4.60 -4.61 9.91
N ARG A 22 -5.79 -5.22 10.05
CA ARG A 22 -6.25 -6.26 9.13
C ARG A 22 -6.42 -5.76 7.70
N ALA A 23 -6.97 -4.55 7.53
CA ALA A 23 -7.16 -3.95 6.21
C ALA A 23 -5.80 -3.70 5.52
N ILE A 24 -4.82 -3.15 6.23
CA ILE A 24 -3.48 -2.91 5.69
C ILE A 24 -2.78 -4.24 5.33
N ILE A 25 -2.86 -5.24 6.19
CA ILE A 25 -2.25 -6.56 5.93
C ILE A 25 -2.96 -7.23 4.75
N ALA A 26 -4.29 -7.19 4.69
CA ALA A 26 -5.06 -7.74 3.57
C ALA A 26 -4.69 -7.05 2.25
N PHE A 27 -4.53 -5.73 2.26
CA PHE A 27 -4.07 -4.97 1.10
C PHE A 27 -2.68 -5.43 0.64
N PHE A 28 -1.71 -5.52 1.54
CA PHE A 28 -0.37 -6.00 1.19
C PHE A 28 -0.36 -7.45 0.69
N THR A 29 -1.17 -8.32 1.29
CA THR A 29 -1.32 -9.71 0.82
C THR A 29 -1.91 -9.75 -0.59
N LEU A 30 -2.94 -8.95 -0.86
CA LEU A 30 -3.54 -8.83 -2.18
C LEU A 30 -2.52 -8.27 -3.20
N THR A 31 -1.74 -7.28 -2.83
CA THR A 31 -0.67 -6.72 -3.67
C THR A 31 0.37 -7.78 -4.02
N VAL A 32 0.82 -8.59 -3.06
CA VAL A 32 1.74 -9.70 -3.30
C VAL A 32 1.12 -10.73 -4.27
N ALA A 33 -0.13 -11.12 -4.03
CA ALA A 33 -0.83 -12.04 -4.92
C ALA A 33 -0.93 -11.48 -6.35
N LEU A 34 -1.26 -10.20 -6.50
CA LEU A 34 -1.32 -9.52 -7.78
C LEU A 34 0.04 -9.49 -8.47
N LEU A 35 1.12 -9.14 -7.75
CA LEU A 35 2.47 -9.15 -8.30
C LEU A 35 2.88 -10.53 -8.80
N LEU A 36 2.57 -11.59 -8.05
CA LEU A 36 2.86 -12.96 -8.47
C LEU A 36 2.04 -13.35 -9.71
N VAL A 37 0.77 -12.99 -9.76
CA VAL A 37 -0.07 -13.24 -10.95
C VAL A 37 0.49 -12.49 -12.17
N LEU A 38 0.86 -11.23 -12.02
CA LEU A 38 1.47 -10.44 -13.10
C LEU A 38 2.80 -11.04 -13.57
N TYR A 39 3.62 -11.53 -12.64
CA TYR A 39 4.87 -12.21 -12.97
C TYR A 39 4.64 -13.46 -13.83
N LEU A 40 3.59 -14.22 -13.56
CA LEU A 40 3.27 -15.45 -14.29
C LEU A 40 2.57 -15.20 -15.63
N THR A 41 1.75 -14.13 -15.72
CA THR A 41 0.89 -13.88 -16.88
C THR A 41 1.43 -12.84 -17.86
N ALA A 42 2.19 -11.86 -17.36
CA ALA A 42 2.67 -10.72 -18.13
C ALA A 42 4.06 -10.25 -17.69
N PRO A 43 5.11 -11.07 -17.85
CA PRO A 43 6.48 -10.72 -17.43
C PRO A 43 7.04 -9.49 -18.14
N SER A 44 6.54 -9.15 -19.33
CA SER A 44 6.93 -7.95 -20.08
C SER A 44 6.72 -6.65 -19.28
N ILE A 45 5.70 -6.60 -18.43
CA ILE A 45 5.44 -5.42 -17.57
C ILE A 45 6.62 -5.13 -16.63
N TYR A 46 7.31 -6.18 -16.15
CA TYR A 46 8.50 -6.00 -15.30
C TYR A 46 9.71 -5.53 -16.12
N VAL A 47 9.84 -5.95 -17.39
CA VAL A 47 10.88 -5.46 -18.29
C VAL A 47 10.72 -3.97 -18.51
N ASP A 48 9.50 -3.54 -18.82
CA ASP A 48 9.17 -2.12 -19.02
C ASP A 48 9.36 -1.30 -17.74
N ALA A 49 8.95 -1.84 -16.59
CA ALA A 49 9.09 -1.16 -15.29
C ALA A 49 10.56 -0.98 -14.87
N LEU A 50 11.44 -1.90 -15.24
CA LEU A 50 12.87 -1.83 -14.95
C LEU A 50 13.66 -1.09 -16.04
N MET A 51 12.98 -0.55 -17.07
CA MET A 51 13.61 0.11 -18.23
C MET A 51 14.74 -0.75 -18.86
N LEU A 52 14.56 -2.06 -18.87
CA LEU A 52 15.52 -2.97 -19.47
C LEU A 52 15.32 -2.92 -20.98
N ASP A 53 16.42 -2.74 -21.73
CA ASP A 53 16.37 -2.81 -23.20
C ASP A 53 15.83 -4.16 -23.64
N PRO A 54 14.94 -4.20 -24.64
CA PRO A 54 14.35 -5.43 -25.16
C PRO A 54 15.36 -6.22 -26.04
N GLU A 55 16.59 -6.39 -25.56
CA GLU A 55 17.57 -7.24 -26.23
C GLU A 55 17.15 -8.72 -26.12
N PRO A 56 17.23 -9.50 -27.23
CA PRO A 56 16.71 -10.88 -27.27
C PRO A 56 17.58 -11.90 -26.50
N THR A 57 18.56 -11.50 -25.75
CA THR A 57 19.44 -12.38 -25.01
C THR A 57 18.98 -12.60 -23.58
N ASN A 58 18.87 -13.84 -23.18
CA ASN A 58 18.44 -14.49 -21.92
C ASN A 58 19.01 -13.92 -20.59
N SER A 59 19.47 -12.69 -20.54
CA SER A 59 20.15 -12.09 -19.38
C SER A 59 19.20 -11.39 -18.37
N HIS A 60 17.94 -11.19 -18.73
CA HIS A 60 17.00 -10.42 -17.91
C HIS A 60 16.20 -11.20 -16.83
N PRO A 61 16.01 -12.53 -16.90
CA PRO A 61 15.23 -13.24 -15.88
C PRO A 61 15.85 -13.10 -14.49
N LEU A 62 17.18 -12.98 -14.38
CA LEU A 62 17.85 -12.85 -13.11
C LEU A 62 17.59 -11.47 -12.46
N ALA A 63 17.59 -10.39 -13.24
CA ALA A 63 17.29 -9.03 -12.74
C ALA A 63 15.83 -8.93 -12.29
N ILE A 64 14.88 -9.47 -13.06
CA ILE A 64 13.46 -9.49 -12.71
C ILE A 64 13.22 -10.32 -11.45
N ASN A 65 13.84 -11.50 -11.35
CA ASN A 65 13.72 -12.36 -10.17
C ASN A 65 14.31 -11.70 -8.92
N LEU A 66 15.47 -11.07 -9.04
CA LEU A 66 16.11 -10.36 -7.93
C LEU A 66 15.24 -9.18 -7.47
N PHE A 67 14.68 -8.42 -8.41
CA PHE A 67 13.76 -7.32 -8.11
C PHE A 67 12.50 -7.83 -7.42
N LEU A 68 11.89 -8.91 -7.92
CA LEU A 68 10.70 -9.51 -7.31
C LEU A 68 10.98 -9.99 -5.88
N VAL A 69 12.10 -10.70 -5.67
CA VAL A 69 12.50 -11.16 -4.33
C VAL A 69 12.74 -9.97 -3.39
N ALA A 70 13.43 -8.94 -3.84
CA ALA A 70 13.65 -7.72 -3.04
C ALA A 70 12.33 -7.04 -2.67
N LEU A 71 11.39 -6.96 -3.61
CA LEU A 71 10.07 -6.38 -3.41
C LEU A 71 9.23 -7.21 -2.41
N LEU A 72 9.28 -8.54 -2.50
CA LEU A 72 8.61 -9.44 -1.56
C LEU A 72 9.18 -9.30 -0.14
N ILE A 73 10.51 -9.24 0.00
CA ILE A 73 11.17 -9.00 1.29
C ILE A 73 10.75 -7.63 1.85
N PHE A 74 10.71 -6.61 1.02
CA PHE A 74 10.27 -5.27 1.41
C PHE A 74 8.83 -5.28 1.95
N ILE A 75 7.88 -5.89 1.21
CA ILE A 75 6.48 -5.99 1.64
C ILE A 75 6.36 -6.83 2.92
N ALA A 76 7.10 -7.94 3.04
CA ALA A 76 7.14 -8.73 4.27
C ALA A 76 7.62 -7.90 5.47
N THR A 77 8.64 -7.08 5.28
CA THR A 77 9.16 -6.16 6.31
C THR A 77 8.10 -5.13 6.71
N LEU A 78 7.36 -4.58 5.74
CA LEU A 78 6.24 -3.69 6.03
C LEU A 78 5.14 -4.39 6.84
N CYS A 79 4.78 -5.62 6.48
CA CYS A 79 3.81 -6.42 7.24
C CYS A 79 4.26 -6.65 8.68
N VAL A 80 5.52 -7.03 8.90
CA VAL A 80 6.10 -7.19 10.23
C VAL A 80 6.06 -5.87 11.01
N GLY A 81 6.40 -4.76 10.37
CA GLY A 81 6.35 -3.43 10.97
C GLY A 81 4.94 -2.98 11.37
N VAL A 82 3.92 -3.33 10.55
CA VAL A 82 2.50 -3.10 10.90
C VAL A 82 2.09 -3.95 12.11
N LEU A 83 2.51 -5.22 12.16
CA LEU A 83 2.24 -6.11 13.30
C LEU A 83 2.94 -5.63 14.58
N ARG A 84 4.21 -5.21 14.46
CA ARG A 84 5.01 -4.66 15.57
C ARG A 84 4.68 -3.20 15.89
N ARG A 85 3.80 -2.56 15.11
CA ARG A 85 3.31 -1.19 15.32
C ARG A 85 4.41 -0.15 15.35
N TRP A 86 5.36 -0.25 14.47
CA TRP A 86 6.40 0.76 14.37
C TRP A 86 5.79 2.12 14.03
N ARG A 87 6.04 3.11 14.88
CA ARG A 87 5.43 4.45 14.72
C ARG A 87 5.86 5.15 13.45
N TRP A 88 7.11 4.99 13.06
CA TRP A 88 7.64 5.56 11.83
C TRP A 88 6.99 4.94 10.57
N LEU A 89 6.70 3.62 10.62
CA LEU A 89 6.05 2.92 9.53
C LEU A 89 4.61 3.40 9.32
N PHE A 90 3.91 3.75 10.40
CA PHE A 90 2.58 4.35 10.29
C PHE A 90 2.61 5.64 9.45
N TRP A 91 3.58 6.53 9.72
CA TRP A 91 3.74 7.77 8.98
C TRP A 91 4.14 7.52 7.53
N LEU A 92 5.09 6.62 7.32
CA LEU A 92 5.56 6.25 5.98
C LEU A 92 4.42 5.67 5.13
N ALA A 93 3.67 4.70 5.66
CA ALA A 93 2.53 4.11 4.98
C ALA A 93 1.42 5.14 4.72
N MET A 94 1.11 6.00 5.70
CA MET A 94 0.10 7.04 5.54
C MET A 94 0.48 8.03 4.42
N ILE A 95 1.74 8.48 4.38
CA ILE A 95 2.22 9.38 3.33
C ILE A 95 2.18 8.68 1.97
N ALA A 96 2.69 7.44 1.88
CA ALA A 96 2.68 6.67 0.64
C ALA A 96 1.24 6.52 0.10
N PHE A 97 0.28 6.16 0.93
CA PHE A 97 -1.12 5.99 0.53
C PHE A 97 -1.81 7.33 0.17
N LEU A 98 -1.40 8.44 0.77
CA LEU A 98 -1.92 9.76 0.41
C LEU A 98 -1.30 10.33 -0.87
N VAL A 99 -0.13 9.85 -1.27
CA VAL A 99 0.53 10.22 -2.53
C VAL A 99 0.01 9.38 -3.71
N ALA A 100 -0.47 8.16 -3.45
CA ALA A 100 -0.98 7.25 -4.47
C ALA A 100 -2.02 7.86 -5.45
N PRO A 101 -2.94 8.77 -5.03
CA PRO A 101 -3.85 9.44 -5.96
C PRO A 101 -3.19 10.19 -7.11
N LEU A 102 -1.92 10.55 -7.01
CA LEU A 102 -1.18 11.18 -8.12
C LEU A 102 -1.00 10.23 -9.32
N GLU A 103 -1.14 8.93 -9.12
CA GLU A 103 -1.17 7.95 -10.22
C GLU A 103 -2.44 8.06 -11.08
N ILE A 104 -3.54 8.57 -10.54
CA ILE A 104 -4.81 8.68 -11.27
C ILE A 104 -4.69 9.66 -12.45
N PRO A 105 -4.29 10.93 -12.26
CA PRO A 105 -4.10 11.85 -13.38
C PRO A 105 -3.01 11.38 -14.35
N ALA A 106 -1.93 10.77 -13.85
CA ALA A 106 -0.90 10.18 -14.70
C ALA A 106 -1.48 9.07 -15.60
N GLY A 107 -2.29 8.16 -15.03
CA GLY A 107 -2.97 7.10 -15.77
C GLY A 107 -3.96 7.64 -16.83
N ILE A 108 -4.70 8.71 -16.51
CA ILE A 108 -5.60 9.37 -17.47
C ILE A 108 -4.80 9.94 -18.65
N LEU A 109 -3.69 10.63 -18.40
CA LEU A 109 -2.83 11.18 -19.44
C LEU A 109 -2.22 10.06 -20.33
N GLN A 110 -1.92 8.89 -19.74
CA GLN A 110 -1.48 7.71 -20.47
C GLN A 110 -2.57 7.17 -21.39
N LEU A 111 -3.80 7.02 -20.89
CA LEU A 111 -4.94 6.54 -21.67
C LEU A 111 -5.31 7.50 -22.81
N LEU A 112 -5.06 8.80 -22.64
CA LEU A 112 -5.25 9.82 -23.67
C LEU A 112 -4.11 9.89 -24.70
N ASN A 113 -3.13 8.98 -24.63
CA ASN A 113 -1.92 8.95 -25.47
C ASN A 113 -1.10 10.26 -25.47
N VAL A 114 -1.21 11.06 -24.41
CA VAL A 114 -0.38 12.27 -24.25
C VAL A 114 1.09 11.88 -24.02
N PHE A 115 1.31 10.73 -23.35
CA PHE A 115 2.63 10.11 -23.20
C PHE A 115 2.67 8.79 -23.98
N PRO A 116 3.66 8.57 -24.84
CA PRO A 116 3.83 7.31 -25.57
C PRO A 116 4.27 6.21 -24.57
N ILE A 117 3.33 5.51 -23.96
CA ILE A 117 3.62 4.43 -23.05
C ILE A 117 3.17 3.13 -23.67
N GLN A 118 4.08 2.15 -23.68
CA GLN A 118 3.86 0.83 -24.25
C GLN A 118 3.06 -0.12 -23.33
N GLN A 119 2.50 0.39 -22.22
CA GLN A 119 1.78 -0.44 -21.24
C GLN A 119 0.33 -0.70 -21.72
N PRO A 120 -0.17 -1.93 -21.54
CA PRO A 120 -1.53 -2.27 -21.93
C PRO A 120 -2.55 -1.51 -21.08
N ALA A 121 -3.65 -1.03 -21.68
CA ALA A 121 -4.67 -0.21 -21.02
C ALA A 121 -5.27 -0.87 -19.77
N TRP A 122 -5.43 -2.19 -19.76
CA TRP A 122 -5.93 -2.92 -18.59
C TRP A 122 -5.01 -2.77 -17.37
N TYR A 123 -3.69 -2.71 -17.59
CA TYR A 123 -2.72 -2.54 -16.50
C TYR A 123 -2.77 -1.12 -15.93
N VAL A 124 -2.93 -0.11 -16.79
CA VAL A 124 -3.12 1.28 -16.35
C VAL A 124 -4.40 1.40 -15.50
N LEU A 125 -5.50 0.79 -15.94
CA LEU A 125 -6.75 0.76 -15.16
C LEU A 125 -6.59 0.05 -13.82
N LEU A 126 -5.85 -1.06 -13.80
CA LEU A 126 -5.54 -1.80 -12.56
C LEU A 126 -4.76 -0.94 -11.56
N ARG A 127 -3.74 -0.20 -12.03
CA ARG A 127 -2.97 0.74 -11.20
C ARG A 127 -3.86 1.86 -10.65
N MET A 128 -4.72 2.45 -11.48
CA MET A 128 -5.66 3.48 -11.03
C MET A 128 -6.62 2.93 -9.96
N ALA A 129 -7.14 1.71 -10.14
CA ALA A 129 -8.01 1.06 -9.15
C ALA A 129 -7.27 0.83 -7.82
N THR A 130 -6.02 0.38 -7.87
CA THR A 130 -5.17 0.19 -6.68
C THR A 130 -4.92 1.53 -5.97
N ALA A 131 -4.63 2.59 -6.70
CA ALA A 131 -4.42 3.93 -6.16
C ALA A 131 -5.67 4.47 -5.43
N ILE A 132 -6.88 4.16 -5.91
CA ILE A 132 -8.13 4.52 -5.21
C ILE A 132 -8.23 3.80 -3.86
N VAL A 133 -7.90 2.51 -3.81
CA VAL A 133 -7.92 1.72 -2.56
C VAL A 133 -6.86 2.25 -1.58
N GLU A 134 -5.66 2.56 -2.06
CA GLU A 134 -4.58 3.16 -1.27
C GLU A 134 -5.00 4.51 -0.69
N CYS A 135 -5.61 5.36 -1.49
CA CYS A 135 -6.15 6.64 -1.04
C CYS A 135 -7.18 6.45 0.08
N ALA A 136 -8.12 5.52 -0.08
CA ALA A 136 -9.13 5.23 0.93
C ALA A 136 -8.49 4.75 2.25
N LEU A 137 -7.47 3.90 2.18
CA LEU A 137 -6.69 3.45 3.33
C LEU A 137 -5.93 4.61 3.98
N GLY A 138 -5.28 5.47 3.18
CA GLY A 138 -4.57 6.66 3.67
C GLY A 138 -5.49 7.63 4.42
N VAL A 139 -6.67 7.92 3.85
CA VAL A 139 -7.69 8.76 4.50
C VAL A 139 -8.19 8.10 5.79
N TRP A 140 -8.44 6.80 5.79
CA TRP A 140 -8.84 6.09 7.00
C TRP A 140 -7.77 6.14 8.08
N MET A 141 -6.49 5.96 7.73
CA MET A 141 -5.35 6.11 8.66
C MET A 141 -5.30 7.53 9.22
N LEU A 142 -5.46 8.55 8.39
CA LEU A 142 -5.45 9.97 8.80
C LEU A 142 -6.60 10.27 9.78
N LEU A 143 -7.81 9.81 9.47
CA LEU A 143 -8.97 10.00 10.36
C LEU A 143 -8.79 9.28 11.70
N THR A 144 -8.25 8.05 11.66
CA THR A 144 -7.96 7.27 12.88
C THR A 144 -6.88 7.96 13.72
N TRP A 145 -5.84 8.47 13.09
CA TRP A 145 -4.80 9.24 13.78
C TRP A 145 -5.35 10.50 14.45
N ARG A 146 -6.20 11.26 13.76
CA ARG A 146 -6.81 12.48 14.32
C ARG A 146 -7.67 12.17 15.54
N ARG A 147 -8.41 11.05 15.54
CA ARG A 147 -9.34 10.67 16.60
C ARG A 147 -8.65 9.94 17.78
N CYS A 148 -7.76 9.02 17.48
CA CYS A 148 -7.24 8.05 18.44
C CYS A 148 -5.72 8.06 18.58
N GLY A 149 -4.98 8.85 17.78
CA GLY A 149 -3.52 8.85 17.75
C GLY A 149 -2.93 7.75 16.88
N VAL A 150 -1.60 7.67 16.86
CA VAL A 150 -0.84 6.67 16.08
C VAL A 150 -1.28 5.27 16.49
N TRP A 151 -1.66 4.44 15.53
CA TRP A 151 -2.16 3.07 15.73
C TRP A 151 -3.38 3.00 16.69
N ALA A 152 -4.15 4.09 16.86
CA ALA A 152 -5.26 4.18 17.81
C ALA A 152 -4.84 3.86 19.29
N GLU A 153 -3.61 4.20 19.67
CA GLU A 153 -3.08 3.93 21.01
C GLU A 153 -3.59 4.88 22.10
N GLY A 154 -4.42 5.85 21.73
CA GLY A 154 -4.84 6.92 22.61
C GLY A 154 -3.69 7.94 22.82
N ARG A 155 -4.03 9.22 22.89
CA ARG A 155 -3.09 10.20 23.44
C ARG A 155 -2.94 9.86 24.92
N ALA A 156 -1.79 9.29 25.30
CA ALA A 156 -1.42 9.29 26.71
C ALA A 156 -1.61 10.74 27.19
N ARG A 157 -2.58 10.98 28.07
CA ARG A 157 -2.70 12.27 28.75
C ARG A 157 -1.32 12.47 29.37
N ARG A 158 -0.58 13.46 28.88
CA ARG A 158 0.49 14.06 29.68
C ARG A 158 -0.27 14.65 30.89
N ALA A 159 -0.35 13.85 31.96
CA ALA A 159 -0.62 14.38 33.26
C ALA A 159 0.62 15.24 33.59
N VAL A 160 0.44 16.54 33.52
CA VAL A 160 1.28 17.51 34.17
C VAL A 160 0.77 17.62 35.60
#